data_e1717d87af7fbd49c3e0a4dfb013a350
#
_entry.id   e1717d87af7fbd49c3e0a4dfb013a350
#
_cell.length_a   1.000
_cell.length_b   1.000
_cell.length_c   1.000
_cell.angle_alpha   90.00
_cell.angle_beta   90.00
_cell.angle_gamma   90.00
#
_symmetry.space_group_name_H-M   'P 1'
#
loop_
_entity.id
_entity.type
_entity.pdbx_description
1 polymer ?
#
loop_
_entity_poly.entity_id
_entity_poly.type
_entity_poly.pdbx_seq_one_letter_code
_entity_poly.pdbx_strand_id
1 'polypeptide(L)'
;MSEQGAYKPYAYYQLMETSLRELLVEKGIITDAQVGEVVAAMRARQPERGAKVVARAWVDPAYKARLLAHGTAACEELGLEIPALKLVVVENTPQVHNAIVCTLCSCYPRVLLGIPPDWYKSFSYRSRMVREPRAVLAEFGLQIPDAVQIRVHDSTADMRYMVLPMRPKGTEDWDEARLAGIVSRDSMIGVAVPKVG
;
A
#
# COMPACT_ATOMS: atom_id res chain seq x y z
N MET A 1 -4.78 8.25 37.16
CA MET A 1 -5.45 7.33 36.20
C MET A 1 -5.90 8.21 35.06
N SER A 2 -5.12 8.26 33.98
CA SER A 2 -5.44 9.02 32.77
C SER A 2 -6.58 8.27 32.03
N GLU A 3 -7.68 8.97 31.77
CA GLU A 3 -8.71 8.49 30.85
C GLU A 3 -8.03 8.16 29.50
N GLN A 4 -7.80 6.88 29.27
CA GLN A 4 -7.50 6.40 27.94
C GLN A 4 -8.68 6.79 27.07
N GLY A 5 -8.43 7.63 26.03
CA GLY A 5 -9.46 8.22 25.22
C GLY A 5 -10.50 7.20 24.80
N ALA A 6 -11.72 7.39 25.26
CA ALA A 6 -12.84 6.51 24.96
C ALA A 6 -12.95 6.36 23.44
N TYR A 7 -12.92 5.14 22.93
CA TYR A 7 -13.14 4.85 21.52
C TYR A 7 -14.49 5.43 21.11
N LYS A 8 -14.47 6.50 20.30
CA LYS A 8 -15.69 7.12 19.83
C LYS A 8 -16.26 6.29 18.67
N PRO A 9 -17.56 5.99 18.68
CA PRO A 9 -18.20 5.24 17.61
C PRO A 9 -17.97 5.89 16.25
N TYR A 10 -17.90 5.10 15.17
CA TYR A 10 -17.74 5.58 13.81
C TYR A 10 -18.75 6.69 13.44
N ALA A 11 -20.01 6.55 13.88
CA ALA A 11 -21.05 7.54 13.69
C ALA A 11 -20.71 8.94 14.29
N TYR A 12 -19.95 9.00 15.37
CA TYR A 12 -19.51 10.28 15.94
C TYR A 12 -18.60 11.03 14.99
N TYR A 13 -17.62 10.34 14.38
CA TYR A 13 -16.70 10.97 13.45
C TYR A 13 -17.35 11.33 12.11
N GLN A 14 -18.35 10.56 11.67
CA GLN A 14 -19.15 10.89 10.51
C GLN A 14 -19.96 12.16 10.76
N LEU A 15 -20.61 12.28 11.93
CA LEU A 15 -21.37 13.47 12.30
C LEU A 15 -20.46 14.71 12.39
N MET A 16 -19.27 14.56 12.98
CA MET A 16 -18.28 15.65 13.04
C MET A 16 -17.81 16.08 11.65
N GLU A 17 -17.50 15.11 10.77
CA GLU A 17 -17.10 15.40 9.37
C GLU A 17 -18.21 16.19 8.67
N THR A 18 -19.44 15.69 8.73
CA THR A 18 -20.60 16.34 8.09
C THR A 18 -20.78 17.75 8.60
N SER A 19 -20.81 17.96 9.92
CA SER A 19 -21.00 19.28 10.54
C SER A 19 -19.87 20.25 10.17
N LEU A 20 -18.61 19.78 10.16
CA LEU A 20 -17.46 20.61 9.77
C LEU A 20 -17.54 20.99 8.28
N ARG A 21 -17.86 20.04 7.42
CA ARG A 21 -18.00 20.26 5.97
C ARG A 21 -19.10 21.28 5.67
N GLU A 22 -20.29 21.10 6.27
CA GLU A 22 -21.42 22.02 6.11
C GLU A 22 -21.05 23.45 6.56
N LEU A 23 -20.38 23.59 7.70
CA LEU A 23 -19.91 24.88 8.19
C LEU A 23 -18.90 25.55 7.24
N LEU A 24 -17.97 24.79 6.67
CA LEU A 24 -16.99 25.31 5.72
C LEU A 24 -17.64 25.72 4.40
N VAL A 25 -18.65 24.98 3.95
CA VAL A 25 -19.46 25.34 2.76
C VAL A 25 -20.27 26.60 3.03
N GLU A 26 -20.97 26.69 4.18
CA GLU A 26 -21.73 27.87 4.57
C GLU A 26 -20.85 29.14 4.63
N LYS A 27 -19.62 29.00 5.12
CA LYS A 27 -18.63 30.10 5.16
C LYS A 27 -17.98 30.41 3.80
N GLY A 28 -18.29 29.67 2.76
CA GLY A 28 -17.71 29.83 1.42
C GLY A 28 -16.22 29.51 1.34
N ILE A 29 -15.69 28.74 2.28
CA ILE A 29 -14.27 28.32 2.30
C ILE A 29 -14.03 27.18 1.31
N ILE A 30 -15.00 26.26 1.19
CA ILE A 30 -15.00 25.16 0.23
C ILE A 30 -16.36 25.03 -0.42
N THR A 31 -16.46 24.23 -1.49
CA THR A 31 -17.74 23.85 -2.11
C THR A 31 -17.92 22.33 -2.05
N ASP A 32 -19.18 21.86 -2.08
CA ASP A 32 -19.46 20.41 -2.18
C ASP A 32 -18.87 19.79 -3.46
N ALA A 33 -18.82 20.56 -4.55
CA ALA A 33 -18.17 20.11 -5.78
C ALA A 33 -16.67 19.83 -5.59
N GLN A 34 -15.93 20.72 -4.93
CA GLN A 34 -14.52 20.52 -4.62
C GLN A 34 -14.30 19.28 -3.73
N VAL A 35 -15.15 19.07 -2.73
CA VAL A 35 -15.09 17.86 -1.89
C VAL A 35 -15.36 16.61 -2.74
N GLY A 36 -16.40 16.67 -3.59
CA GLY A 36 -16.75 15.57 -4.50
C GLY A 36 -15.63 15.19 -5.45
N GLU A 37 -14.94 16.17 -6.04
CA GLU A 37 -13.79 15.97 -6.93
C GLU A 37 -12.63 15.27 -6.21
N VAL A 38 -12.28 15.74 -5.00
CA VAL A 38 -11.21 15.13 -4.21
C VAL A 38 -11.56 13.69 -3.82
N VAL A 39 -12.80 13.44 -3.38
CA VAL A 39 -13.27 12.08 -3.05
C VAL A 39 -13.26 11.16 -4.26
N ALA A 40 -13.72 11.65 -5.44
CA ALA A 40 -13.68 10.90 -6.69
C ALA A 40 -12.23 10.56 -7.11
N ALA A 41 -11.32 11.53 -7.02
CA ALA A 41 -9.91 11.33 -7.30
C ALA A 41 -9.26 10.31 -6.35
N MET A 42 -9.65 10.31 -5.07
CA MET A 42 -9.18 9.30 -4.10
C MET A 42 -9.72 7.90 -4.42
N ARG A 43 -10.98 7.79 -4.83
CA ARG A 43 -11.62 6.52 -5.22
C ARG A 43 -11.07 5.96 -6.53
N ALA A 44 -10.63 6.81 -7.44
CA ALA A 44 -10.00 6.40 -8.70
C ALA A 44 -8.60 5.79 -8.52
N ARG A 45 -7.99 5.96 -7.34
CA ARG A 45 -6.71 5.33 -6.99
C ARG A 45 -6.96 3.89 -6.55
N GLN A 46 -6.61 2.95 -7.41
CA GLN A 46 -6.87 1.52 -7.22
C GLN A 46 -5.56 0.72 -7.27
N PRO A 47 -5.50 -0.47 -6.65
CA PRO A 47 -4.30 -1.32 -6.62
C PRO A 47 -3.76 -1.72 -8.00
N GLU A 48 -4.59 -1.66 -9.03
CA GLU A 48 -4.21 -1.92 -10.42
C GLU A 48 -3.10 -1.00 -10.92
N ARG A 49 -2.98 0.21 -10.35
CA ARG A 49 -1.88 1.13 -10.67
C ARG A 49 -0.54 0.55 -10.22
N GLY A 50 -0.47 0.03 -8.99
CA GLY A 50 0.71 -0.66 -8.48
C GLY A 50 0.96 -2.00 -9.20
N ALA A 51 -0.10 -2.73 -9.54
CA ALA A 51 0.00 -3.98 -10.29
C ALA A 51 0.66 -3.79 -11.65
N LYS A 52 0.38 -2.69 -12.37
CA LYS A 52 1.07 -2.32 -13.62
C LYS A 52 2.57 -2.10 -13.40
N VAL A 53 2.95 -1.42 -12.32
CA VAL A 53 4.37 -1.20 -11.97
C VAL A 53 5.08 -2.55 -11.72
N VAL A 54 4.45 -3.44 -10.98
CA VAL A 54 4.98 -4.79 -10.71
C VAL A 54 5.10 -5.60 -11.99
N ALA A 55 4.06 -5.65 -12.81
CA ALA A 55 4.05 -6.41 -14.06
C ALA A 55 5.13 -5.91 -15.03
N ARG A 56 5.27 -4.58 -15.19
CA ARG A 56 6.36 -3.98 -15.98
C ARG A 56 7.73 -4.40 -15.44
N ALA A 57 7.94 -4.36 -14.13
CA ALA A 57 9.21 -4.76 -13.53
C ALA A 57 9.54 -6.25 -13.75
N TRP A 58 8.52 -7.11 -13.89
CA TRP A 58 8.72 -8.52 -14.16
C TRP A 58 9.10 -8.83 -15.61
N VAL A 59 8.71 -7.99 -16.57
CA VAL A 59 8.97 -8.21 -18.01
C VAL A 59 10.14 -7.37 -18.54
N ASP A 60 10.49 -6.29 -17.84
CA ASP A 60 11.55 -5.36 -18.23
C ASP A 60 12.62 -5.25 -17.11
N PRO A 61 13.73 -5.99 -17.20
CA PRO A 61 14.80 -5.92 -16.19
C PRO A 61 15.46 -4.54 -16.07
N ALA A 62 15.52 -3.76 -17.14
CA ALA A 62 16.06 -2.41 -17.11
C ALA A 62 15.14 -1.46 -16.36
N TYR A 63 13.82 -1.53 -16.57
CA TYR A 63 12.83 -0.81 -15.79
C TYR A 63 12.90 -1.23 -14.32
N LYS A 64 12.96 -2.53 -14.02
CA LYS A 64 13.09 -3.05 -12.65
C LYS A 64 14.29 -2.45 -11.93
N ALA A 65 15.46 -2.38 -12.59
CA ALA A 65 16.65 -1.78 -11.99
C ALA A 65 16.41 -0.30 -11.63
N ARG A 66 15.77 0.48 -12.50
CA ARG A 66 15.40 1.88 -12.21
C ARG A 66 14.37 1.99 -11.08
N LEU A 67 13.37 1.11 -11.09
CA LEU A 67 12.33 1.08 -10.05
C LEU A 67 12.91 0.84 -8.66
N LEU A 68 13.84 -0.08 -8.52
CA LEU A 68 14.50 -0.38 -7.25
C LEU A 68 15.45 0.74 -6.80
N ALA A 69 16.08 1.44 -7.75
CA ALA A 69 16.96 2.57 -7.46
C ALA A 69 16.18 3.86 -7.13
N HIS A 70 15.13 4.16 -7.90
CA HIS A 70 14.38 5.42 -7.85
C HIS A 70 12.88 5.19 -8.09
N GLY A 71 12.19 4.61 -7.10
CA GLY A 71 10.79 4.17 -7.22
C GLY A 71 9.83 5.27 -7.69
N THR A 72 9.95 6.50 -7.18
CA THR A 72 9.10 7.63 -7.59
C THR A 72 9.26 7.92 -9.09
N ALA A 73 10.48 8.15 -9.55
CA ALA A 73 10.76 8.48 -10.95
C ALA A 73 10.35 7.34 -11.92
N ALA A 74 10.58 6.09 -11.53
CA ALA A 74 10.16 4.94 -12.35
C ALA A 74 8.64 4.81 -12.47
N CYS A 75 7.87 5.19 -11.45
CA CYS A 75 6.42 5.25 -11.57
C CYS A 75 5.97 6.36 -12.51
N GLU A 76 6.64 7.50 -12.51
CA GLU A 76 6.36 8.63 -13.41
C GLU A 76 6.60 8.27 -14.88
N GLU A 77 7.58 7.39 -15.19
CA GLU A 77 7.78 6.82 -16.54
C GLU A 77 6.50 6.12 -17.08
N LEU A 78 5.65 5.61 -16.18
CA LEU A 78 4.37 4.98 -16.54
C LEU A 78 3.17 5.94 -16.44
N GLY A 79 3.41 7.25 -16.31
CA GLY A 79 2.37 8.26 -16.13
C GLY A 79 1.67 8.20 -14.77
N LEU A 80 2.34 7.62 -13.77
CA LEU A 80 1.82 7.49 -12.41
C LEU A 80 2.46 8.53 -11.50
N GLU A 81 1.93 9.73 -11.47
CA GLU A 81 2.43 10.81 -10.62
C GLU A 81 2.35 10.44 -9.13
N ILE A 82 3.44 10.66 -8.40
CA ILE A 82 3.55 10.45 -6.96
C ILE A 82 3.96 11.77 -6.30
N PRO A 83 2.99 12.68 -6.04
CA PRO A 83 3.30 14.01 -5.56
C PRO A 83 3.85 13.97 -4.13
N ALA A 84 4.90 14.74 -3.90
CA ALA A 84 5.49 15.07 -2.59
C ALA A 84 5.88 13.87 -1.70
N LEU A 85 6.12 12.67 -2.29
CA LEU A 85 6.48 11.47 -1.56
C LEU A 85 7.68 10.78 -2.20
N LYS A 86 8.58 10.25 -1.38
CA LYS A 86 9.59 9.31 -1.82
C LYS A 86 9.02 7.89 -1.76
N LEU A 87 8.86 7.25 -2.91
CA LEU A 87 8.54 5.83 -2.99
C LEU A 87 9.83 5.00 -3.02
N VAL A 88 9.93 4.06 -2.12
CA VAL A 88 11.00 3.04 -2.09
C VAL A 88 10.38 1.69 -2.39
N VAL A 89 10.85 1.03 -3.44
CA VAL A 89 10.39 -0.31 -3.81
C VAL A 89 11.40 -1.33 -3.31
N VAL A 90 10.92 -2.37 -2.62
CA VAL A 90 11.74 -3.44 -2.04
C VAL A 90 11.38 -4.78 -2.67
N GLU A 91 12.38 -5.49 -3.20
CA GLU A 91 12.17 -6.72 -3.94
C GLU A 91 12.18 -7.94 -3.03
N ASN A 92 11.18 -8.81 -3.17
CA ASN A 92 11.21 -10.16 -2.62
C ASN A 92 12.15 -11.06 -3.46
N THR A 93 12.92 -11.86 -2.76
CA THR A 93 13.83 -12.86 -3.36
C THR A 93 13.59 -14.23 -2.70
N PRO A 94 14.17 -15.31 -3.22
CA PRO A 94 14.08 -16.62 -2.54
C PRO A 94 14.63 -16.63 -1.11
N GLN A 95 15.48 -15.65 -0.73
CA GLN A 95 16.10 -15.55 0.57
C GLN A 95 15.46 -14.48 1.48
N VAL A 96 14.72 -13.52 0.89
CA VAL A 96 14.18 -12.37 1.61
C VAL A 96 12.73 -12.14 1.25
N HIS A 97 11.87 -12.10 2.26
CA HIS A 97 10.48 -11.66 2.15
C HIS A 97 10.33 -10.30 2.83
N ASN A 98 9.81 -9.33 2.08
CA ASN A 98 9.59 -7.98 2.59
C ASN A 98 8.12 -7.78 2.92
N ALA A 99 7.85 -7.00 3.96
CA ALA A 99 6.52 -6.51 4.28
C ALA A 99 6.59 -5.06 4.73
N ILE A 100 5.50 -4.32 4.54
CA ILE A 100 5.43 -2.92 4.91
C ILE A 100 4.45 -2.69 6.07
N VAL A 101 4.77 -1.69 6.87
CA VAL A 101 3.95 -1.24 8.00
C VAL A 101 4.09 0.28 8.14
N CYS A 102 3.24 0.92 8.93
CA CYS A 102 3.52 2.21 9.55
C CYS A 102 3.20 2.09 11.04
N THR A 103 4.23 2.07 11.88
CA THR A 103 4.07 1.92 13.33
C THR A 103 3.44 3.15 13.96
N LEU A 104 3.64 4.33 13.37
CA LEU A 104 3.17 5.60 13.92
C LEU A 104 1.70 5.89 13.61
N CYS A 105 1.28 5.68 12.36
CA CYS A 105 -0.08 6.02 11.91
C CYS A 105 -0.59 5.02 10.86
N SER A 106 -0.73 5.41 9.61
CA SER A 106 -1.21 4.57 8.51
C SER A 106 -0.57 4.98 7.17
N CYS A 107 0.71 5.38 7.22
CA CYS A 107 1.45 5.76 6.04
C CYS A 107 1.53 4.61 5.03
N TYR A 108 1.08 4.87 3.80
CA TYR A 108 0.75 3.86 2.82
C TYR A 108 0.86 4.47 1.41
N PRO A 109 1.33 3.77 0.40
CA PRO A 109 1.46 4.32 -0.96
C PRO A 109 0.10 4.39 -1.69
N ARG A 110 -0.81 5.23 -1.19
CA ARG A 110 -2.21 5.36 -1.66
C ARG A 110 -2.35 5.65 -3.15
N VAL A 111 -1.38 6.35 -3.73
CA VAL A 111 -1.39 6.70 -5.15
C VAL A 111 -1.37 5.45 -6.03
N LEU A 112 -0.69 4.39 -5.58
CA LEU A 112 -0.51 3.13 -6.30
C LEU A 112 -1.45 2.03 -5.82
N LEU A 113 -1.74 1.97 -4.52
CA LEU A 113 -2.45 0.84 -3.91
C LEU A 113 -3.89 1.18 -3.48
N GLY A 114 -4.35 2.42 -3.73
CA GLY A 114 -5.68 2.86 -3.33
C GLY A 114 -5.82 3.09 -1.82
N ILE A 115 -7.03 2.92 -1.29
CA ILE A 115 -7.31 3.11 0.14
C ILE A 115 -6.73 1.93 0.94
N PRO A 116 -5.97 2.18 2.03
CA PRO A 116 -5.45 1.10 2.85
C PRO A 116 -6.60 0.27 3.47
N PRO A 117 -6.44 -1.05 3.59
CA PRO A 117 -7.41 -1.89 4.28
C PRO A 117 -7.46 -1.55 5.77
N ASP A 118 -8.59 -1.84 6.42
CA ASP A 118 -8.77 -1.48 7.84
C ASP A 118 -7.78 -2.19 8.76
N TRP A 119 -7.44 -3.44 8.45
CA TRP A 119 -6.44 -4.18 9.22
C TRP A 119 -5.05 -3.51 9.18
N TYR A 120 -4.65 -2.86 8.06
CA TYR A 120 -3.38 -2.15 7.95
C TYR A 120 -3.26 -0.99 8.95
N LYS A 121 -4.39 -0.35 9.25
CA LYS A 121 -4.48 0.77 10.21
C LYS A 121 -4.61 0.30 11.65
N SER A 122 -4.92 -0.98 11.89
CA SER A 122 -5.15 -1.50 13.23
C SER A 122 -3.90 -1.42 14.11
N PHE A 123 -4.09 -1.12 15.38
CA PHE A 123 -2.98 -1.11 16.35
C PHE A 123 -2.32 -2.49 16.46
N SER A 124 -3.11 -3.57 16.39
CA SER A 124 -2.62 -4.95 16.43
C SER A 124 -1.63 -5.21 15.29
N TYR A 125 -2.01 -4.98 14.03
CA TYR A 125 -1.11 -5.16 12.89
C TYR A 125 0.16 -4.33 13.05
N ARG A 126 0.01 -3.03 13.32
CA ARG A 126 1.14 -2.08 13.39
C ARG A 126 2.15 -2.44 14.46
N SER A 127 1.69 -2.86 15.65
CA SER A 127 2.57 -3.21 16.76
C SER A 127 3.17 -4.61 16.64
N ARG A 128 2.43 -5.57 16.10
CA ARG A 128 2.87 -6.97 16.00
C ARG A 128 3.77 -7.21 14.80
N MET A 129 3.54 -6.53 13.68
CA MET A 129 4.31 -6.73 12.46
C MET A 129 5.80 -6.48 12.66
N VAL A 130 6.20 -5.57 13.52
CA VAL A 130 7.62 -5.29 13.83
C VAL A 130 8.22 -6.24 14.87
N ARG A 131 7.40 -6.89 15.70
CA ARG A 131 7.86 -7.78 16.79
C ARG A 131 7.82 -9.26 16.43
N GLU A 132 6.79 -9.67 15.71
CA GLU A 132 6.49 -11.06 15.39
C GLU A 132 5.97 -11.21 13.95
N PRO A 133 6.70 -10.70 12.93
CA PRO A 133 6.21 -10.63 11.54
C PRO A 133 5.82 -12.01 10.99
N ARG A 134 6.54 -13.07 11.35
CA ARG A 134 6.26 -14.42 10.86
C ARG A 134 4.89 -14.92 11.35
N ALA A 135 4.55 -14.67 12.61
CA ALA A 135 3.24 -15.03 13.17
C ALA A 135 2.12 -14.23 12.49
N VAL A 136 2.32 -12.93 12.30
CA VAL A 136 1.35 -12.07 11.60
C VAL A 136 1.14 -12.55 10.17
N LEU A 137 2.19 -12.84 9.42
CA LEU A 137 2.07 -13.35 8.03
C LEU A 137 1.33 -14.71 8.00
N ALA A 138 1.57 -15.58 8.97
CA ALA A 138 0.85 -16.85 9.07
C ALA A 138 -0.67 -16.65 9.28
N GLU A 139 -1.09 -15.63 10.03
CA GLU A 139 -2.51 -15.26 10.20
C GLU A 139 -3.16 -14.79 8.89
N PHE A 140 -2.38 -14.22 7.97
CA PHE A 140 -2.81 -13.93 6.59
C PHE A 140 -2.79 -15.17 5.66
N GLY A 141 -2.45 -16.34 6.19
CA GLY A 141 -2.32 -17.58 5.42
C GLY A 141 -1.00 -17.69 4.63
N LEU A 142 -0.02 -16.84 4.95
CA LEU A 142 1.28 -16.84 4.28
C LEU A 142 2.36 -17.48 5.17
N GLN A 143 2.69 -18.73 4.88
CA GLN A 143 3.75 -19.46 5.57
C GLN A 143 5.10 -19.16 4.93
N ILE A 144 5.98 -18.48 5.64
CA ILE A 144 7.34 -18.17 5.18
C ILE A 144 8.30 -19.18 5.82
N PRO A 145 9.09 -19.94 5.01
CA PRO A 145 10.08 -20.90 5.52
C PRO A 145 11.09 -20.22 6.48
N ASP A 146 11.57 -20.95 7.49
CA ASP A 146 12.50 -20.40 8.48
C ASP A 146 13.83 -19.91 7.89
N ALA A 147 14.27 -20.52 6.78
CA ALA A 147 15.45 -20.11 6.06
C ALA A 147 15.29 -18.74 5.33
N VAL A 148 14.07 -18.25 5.17
CA VAL A 148 13.79 -16.97 4.50
C VAL A 148 13.76 -15.85 5.53
N GLN A 149 14.60 -14.85 5.32
CA GLN A 149 14.61 -13.64 6.16
C GLN A 149 13.37 -12.80 5.90
N ILE A 150 12.68 -12.40 6.96
CA ILE A 150 11.60 -11.41 6.85
C ILE A 150 12.17 -10.03 7.19
N ARG A 151 11.93 -9.06 6.29
CA ARG A 151 12.28 -7.64 6.49
C ARG A 151 11.02 -6.81 6.54
N VAL A 152 10.84 -6.06 7.61
CA VAL A 152 9.70 -5.17 7.80
C VAL A 152 10.15 -3.73 7.58
N HIS A 153 9.48 -3.02 6.69
CA HIS A 153 9.79 -1.64 6.33
C HIS A 153 8.73 -0.71 6.90
N ASP A 154 9.17 0.21 7.75
CA ASP A 154 8.30 1.18 8.43
C ASP A 154 8.18 2.46 7.58
N SER A 155 6.99 2.69 7.02
CA SER A 155 6.70 3.89 6.22
C SER A 155 6.59 5.12 7.13
N THR A 156 7.07 6.26 6.65
CA THR A 156 7.02 7.55 7.36
C THR A 156 6.14 8.57 6.63
N ALA A 157 6.05 9.80 7.15
CA ALA A 157 5.31 10.88 6.49
C ALA A 157 5.85 11.21 5.09
N ASP A 158 7.17 11.12 4.89
CA ASP A 158 7.84 11.54 3.65
C ASP A 158 8.21 10.37 2.75
N MET A 159 8.25 9.14 3.29
CA MET A 159 8.70 7.94 2.59
C MET A 159 7.67 6.83 2.69
N ARG A 160 7.35 6.22 1.56
CA ARG A 160 6.45 5.06 1.44
C ARG A 160 7.20 3.90 0.84
N TYR A 161 6.92 2.72 1.35
CA TYR A 161 7.42 1.47 0.79
C TYR A 161 6.34 0.76 -0.02
N MET A 162 6.77 0.05 -1.04
CA MET A 162 5.97 -0.92 -1.78
C MET A 162 6.80 -2.18 -2.00
N VAL A 163 6.21 -3.34 -1.83
CA VAL A 163 6.87 -4.62 -2.14
C VAL A 163 6.74 -4.92 -3.62
N LEU A 164 7.85 -5.28 -4.25
CA LEU A 164 7.88 -5.95 -5.54
C LEU A 164 7.91 -7.46 -5.26
N PRO A 165 6.78 -8.16 -5.39
CA PRO A 165 6.74 -9.60 -5.15
C PRO A 165 7.49 -10.36 -6.22
N MET A 166 7.93 -11.59 -5.92
CA MET A 166 8.52 -12.46 -6.92
C MET A 166 7.51 -12.82 -8.00
N ARG A 167 7.97 -12.87 -9.25
CA ARG A 167 7.17 -13.38 -10.37
C ARG A 167 6.90 -14.86 -10.15
N PRO A 168 5.62 -15.30 -10.20
CA PRO A 168 5.31 -16.73 -10.05
C PRO A 168 5.90 -17.57 -11.19
N LYS A 169 6.35 -18.77 -10.86
CA LYS A 169 6.78 -19.75 -11.86
C LYS A 169 5.62 -20.15 -12.77
N GLY A 170 5.92 -20.44 -14.02
CA GLY A 170 4.90 -20.82 -15.03
C GLY A 170 4.15 -19.61 -15.62
N THR A 171 4.69 -18.41 -15.44
CA THR A 171 4.14 -17.19 -16.06
C THR A 171 5.10 -16.54 -17.05
N GLU A 172 6.15 -17.24 -17.45
CA GLU A 172 7.26 -16.73 -18.28
C GLU A 172 6.77 -16.16 -19.62
N ASP A 173 5.73 -16.80 -20.20
CA ASP A 173 5.13 -16.43 -21.49
C ASP A 173 3.93 -15.46 -21.34
N TRP A 174 3.64 -14.98 -20.13
CA TRP A 174 2.50 -14.08 -19.92
C TRP A 174 2.87 -12.65 -20.27
N ASP A 175 1.94 -11.97 -20.93
CA ASP A 175 2.05 -10.54 -21.18
C ASP A 175 1.85 -9.71 -19.91
N GLU A 176 2.19 -8.44 -20.00
CA GLU A 176 2.13 -7.50 -18.87
C GLU A 176 0.71 -7.35 -18.30
N ALA A 177 -0.32 -7.36 -19.16
CA ALA A 177 -1.71 -7.20 -18.73
C ALA A 177 -2.18 -8.40 -17.90
N ARG A 178 -1.87 -9.63 -18.36
CA ARG A 178 -2.19 -10.86 -17.65
C ARG A 178 -1.41 -10.96 -16.32
N LEU A 179 -0.13 -10.57 -16.33
CA LEU A 179 0.69 -10.50 -15.12
C LEU A 179 0.13 -9.51 -14.10
N ALA A 180 -0.31 -8.32 -14.53
CA ALA A 180 -0.92 -7.34 -13.64
C ALA A 180 -2.19 -7.90 -12.98
N GLY A 181 -2.95 -8.75 -13.66
CA GLY A 181 -4.18 -9.36 -13.14
C GLY A 181 -3.99 -10.30 -11.94
N ILE A 182 -2.78 -10.81 -11.72
CA ILE A 182 -2.47 -11.68 -10.56
C ILE A 182 -1.82 -10.94 -9.40
N VAL A 183 -1.50 -9.65 -9.56
CA VAL A 183 -0.89 -8.84 -8.50
C VAL A 183 -1.99 -8.20 -7.66
N SER A 184 -2.10 -8.62 -6.42
CA SER A 184 -3.03 -8.04 -5.46
C SER A 184 -2.39 -6.90 -4.66
N ARG A 185 -3.22 -6.04 -4.07
CA ARG A 185 -2.79 -5.04 -3.08
C ARG A 185 -1.98 -5.70 -1.95
N ASP A 186 -2.47 -6.81 -1.45
CA ASP A 186 -1.87 -7.50 -0.31
C ASP A 186 -0.49 -8.10 -0.64
N SER A 187 -0.25 -8.48 -1.91
CA SER A 187 1.09 -8.89 -2.36
C SER A 187 2.07 -7.71 -2.43
N MET A 188 1.59 -6.50 -2.71
CA MET A 188 2.39 -5.27 -2.71
C MET A 188 2.59 -4.67 -1.31
N ILE A 189 1.81 -5.11 -0.32
CA ILE A 189 2.05 -4.87 1.11
C ILE A 189 3.02 -5.92 1.68
N GLY A 190 3.07 -7.10 1.09
CA GLY A 190 3.91 -8.21 1.53
C GLY A 190 3.22 -9.18 2.48
N VAL A 191 1.89 -9.16 2.60
CA VAL A 191 1.11 -10.13 3.41
C VAL A 191 0.51 -11.26 2.57
N ALA A 192 0.72 -11.23 1.28
CA ALA A 192 0.35 -12.29 0.34
C ALA A 192 1.45 -12.46 -0.73
N VAL A 193 1.32 -13.50 -1.54
CA VAL A 193 2.09 -13.68 -2.78
C VAL A 193 1.14 -13.78 -3.96
N PRO A 194 1.56 -13.33 -5.17
CA PRO A 194 0.78 -13.52 -6.37
C PRO A 194 0.54 -15.01 -6.63
N LYS A 195 -0.68 -15.38 -7.01
CA LYS A 195 -1.05 -16.77 -7.31
C LYS A 195 -1.50 -16.90 -8.75
N VAL A 196 -1.00 -17.91 -9.42
CA VAL A 196 -1.53 -18.38 -10.70
C VAL A 196 -2.81 -19.14 -10.38
N GLY A 197 -3.93 -18.66 -10.91
CA GLY A 197 -5.25 -19.30 -10.77
C GLY A 197 -5.38 -20.57 -11.59
#